data_0b951665b91b15e9f15d4cc878ea204a
#
_entry.id   0b951665b91b15e9f15d4cc878ea204a
#
_cell.length_a   1.000
_cell.length_b   1.000
_cell.length_c   1.000
_cell.angle_alpha   90.00
_cell.angle_beta   90.00
_cell.angle_gamma   90.00
#
_symmetry.space_group_name_H-M   'P 1'
#
loop_
_entity.id
_entity.type
_entity.pdbx_description
1 polymer ?
#
loop_
_entity_poly.entity_id
_entity_poly.type
_entity_poly.pdbx_seq_one_letter_code
_entity_poly.pdbx_strand_id
1 'polypeptide(L)' 'MTNIFNRKYELSIVGGRTGLYGDFEKTFEIAVFDSQDHRFITKFFFPESGDDVVGYVSGKDLEDFANVLFRKDDFQVR' A
#
# COMPACT_ATOMS: atom_id res chain seq x y z
N MET A 1 10.45 -4.31 -3.52
CA MET A 1 9.59 -3.42 -2.71
C MET A 1 9.50 -2.06 -3.35
N THR A 2 8.33 -1.50 -3.41
CA THR A 2 8.08 -0.20 -4.02
C THR A 2 7.31 0.67 -3.05
N ASN A 3 7.73 1.92 -2.91
CA ASN A 3 7.01 2.88 -2.10
C ASN A 3 6.55 4.04 -2.96
N ILE A 4 5.27 4.40 -2.83
CA ILE A 4 4.68 5.55 -3.50
C ILE A 4 4.27 6.53 -2.41
N PHE A 5 4.65 7.79 -2.55
CA PHE A 5 4.39 8.75 -1.47
C PHE A 5 4.07 10.14 -1.98
N ASN A 6 3.35 10.87 -1.17
CA ASN A 6 3.12 12.30 -1.31
C ASN A 6 3.23 12.95 0.08
N ARG A 7 2.73 14.16 0.24
CA ARG A 7 2.80 14.87 1.52
C ARG A 7 1.99 14.22 2.62
N LYS A 8 0.94 13.50 2.27
CA LYS A 8 0.01 12.90 3.24
C LYS A 8 0.29 11.44 3.50
N TYR A 9 0.56 10.69 2.45
CA TYR A 9 0.58 9.23 2.53
C TYR A 9 1.83 8.64 1.93
N GLU A 10 2.23 7.52 2.50
CA GLU A 10 3.20 6.64 1.87
C GLU A 10 2.59 5.24 1.79
N LEU A 11 2.53 4.69 0.60
CA LEU A 11 2.05 3.34 0.34
C LEU A 11 3.23 2.43 0.09
N SER A 12 3.42 1.45 0.95
CA SER A 12 4.44 0.43 0.81
C SER A 12 3.84 -0.77 0.09
N ILE A 13 4.49 -1.22 -0.97
CA ILE A 13 4.01 -2.33 -1.80
C ILE A 13 5.10 -3.38 -1.83
N VAL A 14 4.78 -4.57 -1.33
CA VAL A 14 5.66 -5.72 -1.40
C VAL A 14 4.93 -6.79 -2.20
N GLY A 15 5.56 -7.24 -3.25
CA GLY A 15 4.90 -8.20 -4.13
C GLY A 15 5.81 -9.33 -4.51
N GLY A 16 5.25 -10.24 -5.26
CA GLY A 16 5.98 -11.35 -5.77
C GLY A 16 6.55 -12.22 -4.67
N ARG A 17 7.79 -12.61 -4.85
CA ARG A 17 8.43 -13.59 -4.00
C ARG A 17 8.79 -13.10 -2.60
N THR A 18 8.75 -11.79 -2.39
CA THR A 18 9.18 -11.21 -1.12
C THR A 18 8.02 -10.91 -0.19
N GLY A 19 6.78 -10.99 -0.66
CA GLY A 19 5.61 -10.75 0.16
C GLY A 19 5.24 -11.98 0.97
N LEU A 20 4.94 -11.77 2.25
CA LEU A 20 4.50 -12.86 3.13
C LEU A 20 3.03 -13.23 2.87
N TYR A 21 2.22 -12.25 2.53
CA TYR A 21 0.78 -12.39 2.35
C TYR A 21 0.36 -12.07 0.92
N GLY A 22 1.15 -12.52 -0.03
CA GLY A 22 0.83 -12.41 -1.44
C GLY A 22 1.31 -13.64 -2.16
N ASP A 23 0.81 -13.88 -3.36
CA ASP A 23 1.39 -14.91 -4.19
C ASP A 23 2.51 -14.33 -5.05
N PHE A 24 3.20 -15.17 -5.78
CA PHE A 24 4.43 -14.78 -6.46
C PHE A 24 4.24 -13.84 -7.65
N GLU A 25 3.04 -13.74 -8.18
CA GLU A 25 2.86 -13.04 -9.45
C GLU A 25 1.65 -12.14 -9.51
N LYS A 26 0.64 -12.41 -8.68
CA LYS A 26 -0.68 -11.82 -8.85
C LYS A 26 -1.15 -10.96 -7.71
N THR A 27 -0.58 -11.12 -6.53
CA THR A 27 -1.04 -10.39 -5.35
C THR A 27 0.11 -9.74 -4.62
N PHE A 28 -0.24 -8.74 -3.82
CA PHE A 28 0.71 -7.88 -3.13
C PHE A 28 0.33 -7.74 -1.68
N GLU A 29 1.31 -7.42 -0.87
CA GLU A 29 1.12 -7.00 0.51
C GLU A 29 1.32 -5.50 0.56
N ILE A 30 0.39 -4.78 1.18
CA ILE A 30 0.46 -3.33 1.25
C ILE A 30 0.34 -2.84 2.68
N ALA A 31 0.95 -1.69 2.93
CA ALA A 31 0.80 -0.94 4.18
C ALA A 31 0.73 0.54 3.85
N VAL A 32 -0.03 1.28 4.65
CA VAL A 32 -0.16 2.73 4.48
C VAL A 32 0.43 3.41 5.69
N PHE A 33 1.26 4.42 5.43
CA PHE A 33 1.88 5.24 6.45
C PHE A 33 1.44 6.68 6.30
N ASP A 34 1.40 7.38 7.42
CA ASP A 34 1.38 8.84 7.41
C ASP A 34 2.77 9.32 6.98
N SER A 35 2.84 10.17 5.96
CA SER A 35 4.13 10.61 5.42
C SER A 35 4.93 11.48 6.38
N GLN A 36 4.28 12.14 7.32
CA GLN A 36 4.94 13.08 8.20
C GLN A 36 5.57 12.40 9.42
N ASP A 37 4.85 11.49 10.05
CA ASP A 37 5.34 10.84 11.27
C ASP A 37 5.65 9.37 11.11
N HIS A 38 5.43 8.83 9.92
CA HIS A 38 5.71 7.43 9.58
C HIS A 38 4.93 6.41 10.42
N ARG A 39 3.78 6.79 10.93
CA ARG A 39 2.90 5.86 11.61
C ARG A 39 2.13 5.02 10.62
N PHE A 40 1.88 3.77 10.98
CA PHE A 40 0.94 2.95 10.23
C PHE A 40 -0.47 3.53 10.35
N ILE A 41 -1.11 3.76 9.21
CA ILE A 41 -2.51 4.18 9.16
C ILE A 41 -3.34 3.25 8.29
N THR A 42 -2.83 2.06 8.04
CA THR A 42 -3.50 1.05 7.22
C THR A 42 -4.91 0.76 7.71
N LYS A 43 -5.11 0.71 9.01
CA LYS A 43 -6.41 0.39 9.62
C LYS A 43 -7.50 1.42 9.35
N PHE A 44 -7.13 2.66 9.03
CA PHE A 44 -8.11 3.66 8.63
C PHE A 44 -8.79 3.30 7.32
N PHE A 45 -8.05 2.66 6.43
CA PHE A 45 -8.55 2.29 5.10
C PHE A 45 -9.06 0.86 5.06
N PHE A 46 -8.54 0.01 5.93
CA PHE A 46 -8.87 -1.42 5.97
C PHE A 46 -9.12 -1.83 7.43
N PRO A 47 -10.19 -1.33 8.03
CA PRO A 47 -10.45 -1.60 9.46
C PRO A 47 -10.69 -3.06 9.76
N GLU A 48 -11.08 -3.84 8.76
CA GLU A 48 -11.35 -5.26 8.91
C GLU A 48 -10.11 -6.13 8.96
N SER A 49 -8.96 -5.60 8.52
CA SER A 49 -7.74 -6.40 8.48
C SER A 49 -7.22 -6.75 9.86
N GLY A 50 -7.44 -5.87 10.82
CA GLY A 50 -6.94 -6.06 12.18
C GLY A 50 -5.43 -5.99 12.31
N ASP A 51 -4.72 -5.59 11.26
CA ASP A 51 -3.27 -5.58 11.21
C ASP A 51 -2.79 -4.30 10.51
N ASP A 52 -1.50 -4.05 10.59
CA ASP A 52 -0.86 -2.90 9.93
C ASP A 52 -0.57 -3.15 8.45
N VAL A 53 -0.78 -4.37 7.99
CA VAL A 53 -0.59 -4.74 6.59
C VAL A 53 -1.83 -5.44 6.06
N VAL A 54 -2.03 -5.33 4.75
CA VAL A 54 -3.09 -6.06 4.04
C VAL A 54 -2.42 -6.95 3.00
N GLY A 55 -2.71 -8.24 3.08
CA GLY A 55 -2.15 -9.21 2.15
C GLY A 55 -3.11 -9.58 1.03
N TYR A 56 -2.58 -10.26 0.04
CA TYR A 56 -3.34 -10.83 -1.08
C TYR A 56 -4.13 -9.80 -1.87
N VAL A 57 -3.58 -8.59 -2.02
CA VAL A 57 -4.20 -7.51 -2.78
C VAL A 57 -3.91 -7.73 -4.26
N SER A 58 -4.95 -7.82 -5.08
CA SER A 58 -4.77 -7.97 -6.52
C SER A 58 -4.18 -6.70 -7.14
N GLY A 59 -3.57 -6.84 -8.31
CA GLY A 59 -3.03 -5.67 -9.01
C GLY A 59 -4.09 -4.61 -9.30
N LYS A 60 -5.31 -5.04 -9.65
CA LYS A 60 -6.41 -4.11 -9.90
C LYS A 60 -6.84 -3.38 -8.64
N ASP A 61 -7.00 -4.10 -7.53
CA ASP A 61 -7.38 -3.49 -6.27
C ASP A 61 -6.29 -2.54 -5.76
N LEU A 62 -5.03 -2.90 -5.95
CA LEU A 62 -3.91 -2.04 -5.62
C LEU A 62 -3.95 -0.74 -6.42
N GLU A 63 -4.20 -0.82 -7.72
CA GLU A 63 -4.31 0.36 -8.57
C GLU A 63 -5.48 1.24 -8.14
N ASP A 64 -6.64 0.65 -7.89
CA ASP A 64 -7.80 1.38 -7.44
C ASP A 64 -7.54 2.09 -6.12
N PHE A 65 -6.90 1.41 -5.19
CA PHE A 65 -6.57 1.99 -3.90
C PHE A 65 -5.53 3.10 -4.00
N ALA A 66 -4.51 2.90 -4.82
CA ALA A 66 -3.50 3.93 -5.05
C ALA A 66 -4.14 5.21 -5.59
N ASN A 67 -5.14 5.07 -6.45
CA ASN A 67 -5.87 6.21 -6.99
C ASN A 67 -6.74 6.93 -5.95
N VAL A 68 -7.10 6.25 -4.86
CA VAL A 68 -7.76 6.89 -3.72
C VAL A 68 -6.78 7.76 -2.94
N LEU A 69 -5.56 7.27 -2.72
CA LEU A 69 -4.57 7.97 -1.92
C LEU A 69 -3.87 9.10 -2.69
N PHE A 70 -3.66 8.90 -3.97
CA PHE A 70 -2.81 9.77 -4.77
C PHE A 70 -3.59 10.30 -5.97
N ARG A 71 -3.54 11.61 -6.16
CA ARG A 71 -4.05 12.19 -7.38
C ARG A 71 -3.04 11.99 -8.50
N LYS A 72 -3.52 12.03 -9.72
CA LYS A 72 -2.67 11.98 -10.90
C LYS A 72 -1.56 13.02 -10.78
N ASP A 73 -0.33 12.60 -10.97
CA ASP A 73 0.87 13.44 -10.95
C ASP A 73 1.21 14.05 -9.58
N ASP A 74 0.56 13.62 -8.51
CA ASP A 74 0.81 14.15 -7.17
C ASP A 74 1.44 13.09 -6.26
N PHE A 75 2.43 12.40 -6.79
CA PHE A 75 3.16 11.40 -6.00
C PHE A 75 4.55 11.15 -6.58
N GLN A 76 5.39 10.56 -5.76
CA GLN A 76 6.71 10.09 -6.15
C GLN A 76 6.83 8.60 -5.85
N VAL A 77 7.70 7.93 -6.57
CA VAL A 77 7.97 6.50 -6.41
C VAL A 77 9.41 6.31 -5.97
N ARG A 78 9.58 5.47 -5.00
CA ARG A 78 10.89 5.12 -4.49
C ARG A 78 11.19 3.66 -4.68
#